data_00ffb802dce2a492d5671456354485fa
#
_entry.id   00ffb802dce2a492d5671456354485fa
#
_cell.length_a   1.000
_cell.length_b   1.000
_cell.length_c   1.000
_cell.angle_alpha   90.00
_cell.angle_beta   90.00
_cell.angle_gamma   90.00
#
_symmetry.space_group_name_H-M   'P 1'
#
loop_
_entity.id
_entity.type
_entity.pdbx_description
1 polymer ?
#
loop_
_entity_poly.entity_id
_entity_poly.type
_entity_poly.pdbx_seq_one_letter_code
_entity_poly.pdbx_strand_id
1 'polypeptide(L)'
;MIIIELKKVEEGIIPIYENDTKEKLINARELHKKLNNKRQFADWIKQRINKYGYIENEEYIRFHKIVKTDEKGYGNRTLIDYYLTIDMAKELCMVENNETGRKIRKYFIEVEKRYREIINTPTNIFDFMRLALNQINSLNSKKMDILKKRKDVHFLCQK
;
A
#
# COMPACT_ATOMS: atom_id res chain seq x y z
N MET A 1 -13.13 -18.79 -11.73
CA MET A 1 -13.42 -17.86 -10.62
C MET A 1 -12.24 -17.90 -9.69
N ILE A 2 -11.44 -16.85 -9.63
CA ILE A 2 -10.26 -16.80 -8.74
C ILE A 2 -10.81 -16.52 -7.36
N ILE A 3 -10.66 -17.49 -6.44
CA ILE A 3 -10.98 -17.30 -5.02
C ILE A 3 -9.75 -16.64 -4.42
N ILE A 4 -9.80 -15.34 -4.18
CA ILE A 4 -8.75 -14.63 -3.44
C ILE A 4 -9.11 -14.76 -1.96
N GLU A 5 -8.30 -15.48 -1.23
CA GLU A 5 -8.42 -15.57 0.23
C GLU A 5 -7.79 -14.32 0.86
N LEU A 6 -8.58 -13.57 1.61
CA LEU A 6 -8.12 -12.38 2.31
C LEU A 6 -7.95 -12.67 3.79
N LYS A 7 -6.74 -12.61 4.28
CA LYS A 7 -6.41 -12.76 5.69
C LYS A 7 -6.24 -11.40 6.35
N LYS A 8 -6.94 -11.18 7.47
CA LYS A 8 -6.73 -9.98 8.31
C LYS A 8 -5.38 -10.13 9.03
N VAL A 9 -4.46 -9.20 8.80
CA VAL A 9 -3.09 -9.27 9.35
C VAL A 9 -2.80 -8.21 10.39
N GLU A 10 -3.55 -7.12 10.40
CA GLU A 10 -3.38 -6.05 11.40
C GLU A 10 -4.73 -5.45 11.78
N GLU A 11 -4.91 -5.20 13.08
CA GLU A 11 -6.08 -4.53 13.64
C GLU A 11 -5.65 -3.23 14.30
N GLY A 12 -5.70 -2.16 13.52
CA GLY A 12 -5.33 -0.83 13.98
C GLY A 12 -6.48 0.17 13.80
N ILE A 13 -6.19 1.40 13.39
CA ILE A 13 -7.21 2.41 13.08
C ILE A 13 -8.16 1.90 11.99
N ILE A 14 -7.61 1.20 10.99
CA ILE A 14 -8.33 0.46 9.95
C ILE A 14 -7.68 -0.92 9.82
N PRO A 15 -8.49 -1.99 9.71
CA PRO A 15 -7.94 -3.33 9.48
C PRO A 15 -7.20 -3.42 8.16
N ILE A 16 -6.08 -4.13 8.17
CA ILE A 16 -5.27 -4.44 6.99
C ILE A 16 -5.43 -5.91 6.67
N TYR A 17 -5.70 -6.18 5.42
CA TYR A 17 -5.85 -7.51 4.85
C TYR A 17 -4.63 -7.86 4.00
N GLU A 18 -4.35 -9.13 3.84
CA GLU A 18 -3.30 -9.66 2.97
C GLU A 18 -3.91 -10.68 2.02
N ASN A 19 -3.57 -10.59 0.74
CA ASN A 19 -3.93 -11.60 -0.24
C ASN A 19 -2.85 -12.68 -0.36
N ASP A 20 -3.07 -13.67 -1.23
CA ASP A 20 -2.15 -14.79 -1.47
C ASP A 20 -0.78 -14.33 -1.99
N THR A 21 -0.72 -13.18 -2.64
CA THR A 21 0.53 -12.57 -3.15
C THR A 21 1.27 -11.74 -2.12
N LYS A 22 0.84 -11.76 -0.85
CA LYS A 22 1.39 -10.95 0.26
C LYS A 22 1.18 -9.44 0.13
N GLU A 23 0.31 -9.03 -0.77
CA GLU A 23 -0.05 -7.64 -0.94
C GLU A 23 -1.00 -7.18 0.18
N LYS A 24 -0.75 -5.98 0.70
CA LYS A 24 -1.54 -5.40 1.79
C LYS A 24 -2.68 -4.59 1.21
N LEU A 25 -3.89 -4.93 1.62
CA LEU A 25 -5.13 -4.36 1.12
C LEU A 25 -5.98 -3.77 2.23
N ILE A 26 -6.76 -2.75 1.88
CA ILE A 26 -7.67 -2.03 2.77
C ILE A 26 -9.11 -2.16 2.25
N ASN A 27 -10.05 -2.51 3.10
CA ASN A 27 -11.46 -2.49 2.72
C ASN A 27 -11.95 -1.05 2.56
N ALA A 28 -12.38 -0.69 1.35
CA ALA A 28 -12.81 0.67 1.01
C ALA A 28 -14.05 1.12 1.81
N ARG A 29 -14.95 0.20 2.19
CA ARG A 29 -16.14 0.51 2.97
C ARG A 29 -15.78 0.87 4.42
N GLU A 30 -14.79 0.18 5.00
CA GLU A 30 -14.26 0.51 6.31
C GLU A 30 -13.55 1.86 6.29
N LEU A 31 -12.75 2.12 5.26
CA LEU A 31 -12.10 3.41 5.05
C LEU A 31 -13.13 4.54 4.93
N HIS A 32 -14.14 4.39 4.08
CA HIS A 32 -15.23 5.37 3.90
C HIS A 32 -15.95 5.68 5.22
N LYS A 33 -16.29 4.65 5.99
CA LYS A 33 -16.91 4.80 7.30
C LYS A 33 -16.03 5.58 8.28
N LYS A 34 -14.74 5.28 8.32
CA LYS A 34 -13.76 5.98 9.18
C LYS A 34 -13.52 7.41 8.75
N LEU A 35 -13.54 7.70 7.45
CA LEU A 35 -13.43 9.06 6.91
C LEU A 35 -14.68 9.91 7.21
N ASN A 36 -15.74 9.29 7.71
CA ASN A 36 -17.02 9.94 8.01
C ASN A 36 -17.57 10.73 6.83
N ASN A 37 -17.42 10.19 5.62
CA ASN A 37 -17.93 10.81 4.42
C ASN A 37 -19.45 10.70 4.36
N LYS A 38 -20.15 11.82 4.07
CA LYS A 38 -21.62 11.87 4.04
C LYS A 38 -22.25 11.28 2.79
N ARG A 39 -21.47 11.05 1.71
CA ARG A 39 -21.97 10.42 0.50
C ARG A 39 -22.22 8.94 0.70
N GLN A 40 -23.14 8.38 -0.07
CA GLN A 40 -23.27 6.94 -0.13
C GLN A 40 -21.99 6.30 -0.65
N PHE A 41 -21.62 5.17 -0.06
CA PHE A 41 -20.35 4.48 -0.39
C PHE A 41 -20.22 4.17 -1.89
N ALA A 42 -21.30 3.65 -2.51
CA ALA A 42 -21.25 3.26 -3.92
C ALA A 42 -20.97 4.45 -4.86
N ASP A 43 -21.54 5.60 -4.56
CA ASP A 43 -21.33 6.83 -5.36
C ASP A 43 -19.97 7.44 -5.07
N TRP A 44 -19.55 7.43 -3.81
CA TRP A 44 -18.25 7.92 -3.41
C TRP A 44 -17.12 7.17 -4.10
N ILE A 45 -17.08 5.83 -4.01
CA ILE A 45 -15.98 5.04 -4.57
C ILE A 45 -15.93 5.13 -6.09
N LYS A 46 -17.07 5.04 -6.77
CA LYS A 46 -17.15 5.18 -8.23
C LYS A 46 -16.66 6.55 -8.70
N GLN A 47 -17.07 7.62 -8.00
CA GLN A 47 -16.62 8.96 -8.33
C GLN A 47 -15.11 9.11 -8.15
N ARG A 48 -14.53 8.54 -7.09
CA ARG A 48 -13.08 8.59 -6.86
C ARG A 48 -12.31 7.82 -7.95
N ILE A 49 -12.74 6.60 -8.25
CA ILE A 49 -12.14 5.80 -9.33
C ILE A 49 -12.17 6.55 -10.65
N ASN A 50 -13.33 7.08 -11.06
CA ASN A 50 -13.45 7.76 -12.35
C ASN A 50 -12.68 9.09 -12.39
N LYS A 51 -12.67 9.86 -11.28
CA LYS A 51 -12.03 11.17 -11.24
C LYS A 51 -10.51 11.09 -11.28
N TYR A 52 -9.93 10.08 -10.63
CA TYR A 52 -8.48 9.93 -10.50
C TYR A 52 -7.90 8.87 -11.43
N GLY A 53 -8.75 8.10 -12.12
CA GLY A 53 -8.31 7.13 -13.12
C GLY A 53 -7.71 5.85 -12.53
N TYR A 54 -8.11 5.46 -11.32
CA TYR A 54 -7.60 4.24 -10.70
C TYR A 54 -7.91 2.99 -11.51
N ILE A 55 -6.93 2.08 -11.60
CA ILE A 55 -6.95 0.89 -12.45
C ILE A 55 -7.31 -0.34 -11.62
N GLU A 56 -8.33 -1.08 -12.07
CA GLU A 56 -8.73 -2.34 -11.44
C GLU A 56 -7.65 -3.41 -11.62
N ASN A 57 -7.44 -4.22 -10.58
CA ASN A 57 -6.39 -5.23 -10.43
C ASN A 57 -4.95 -4.66 -10.29
N GLU A 58 -4.77 -3.35 -10.29
CA GLU A 58 -3.50 -2.69 -9.96
C GLU A 58 -3.62 -1.91 -8.64
N GLU A 59 -4.63 -1.05 -8.53
CA GLU A 59 -4.81 -0.19 -7.37
C GLU A 59 -5.98 -0.62 -6.48
N TYR A 60 -6.95 -1.35 -7.04
CA TYR A 60 -8.06 -1.92 -6.28
C TYR A 60 -8.58 -3.22 -6.90
N ILE A 61 -9.24 -4.04 -6.07
CA ILE A 61 -9.89 -5.29 -6.47
C ILE A 61 -11.36 -5.22 -6.07
N ARG A 62 -12.27 -5.70 -6.94
CA ARG A 62 -13.70 -5.78 -6.66
C ARG A 62 -14.12 -7.18 -6.25
N PHE A 63 -14.88 -7.27 -5.18
CA PHE A 63 -15.52 -8.51 -4.74
C PHE A 63 -17.04 -8.38 -4.77
N HIS A 64 -17.69 -9.40 -5.29
CA HIS A 64 -19.14 -9.52 -5.30
C HIS A 64 -19.56 -10.38 -4.10
N LYS A 65 -20.26 -9.77 -3.14
CA LYS A 65 -20.79 -10.47 -1.98
C LYS A 65 -22.30 -10.59 -2.11
N ILE A 66 -22.80 -11.81 -2.09
CA ILE A 66 -24.24 -12.06 -2.06
C ILE A 66 -24.72 -11.95 -0.61
N VAL A 67 -25.65 -11.04 -0.35
CA VAL A 67 -26.27 -10.85 0.97
C VAL A 67 -27.75 -11.16 0.85
N LYS A 68 -28.25 -12.03 1.74
CA LYS A 68 -29.69 -12.30 1.87
C LYS A 68 -30.34 -11.09 2.53
N THR A 69 -31.40 -10.57 1.94
CA THR A 69 -32.06 -9.32 2.36
C THR A 69 -33.15 -9.48 3.39
N ASP A 70 -33.65 -10.70 3.62
CA ASP A 70 -34.73 -10.98 4.59
C ASP A 70 -34.63 -12.40 5.17
N GLU A 71 -35.22 -12.58 6.33
CA GLU A 71 -35.31 -13.86 7.03
C GLU A 71 -36.14 -14.91 6.27
N LYS A 72 -36.95 -14.50 5.29
CA LYS A 72 -37.81 -15.35 4.47
C LYS A 72 -37.16 -15.81 3.16
N GLY A 73 -35.91 -15.40 2.89
CA GLY A 73 -35.14 -15.89 1.73
C GLY A 73 -35.54 -15.35 0.36
N TYR A 74 -36.43 -14.37 0.30
CA TYR A 74 -36.87 -13.69 -0.91
C TYR A 74 -35.97 -12.48 -1.17
N GLY A 75 -35.04 -12.62 -2.09
CA GLY A 75 -34.21 -11.53 -2.57
C GLY A 75 -32.72 -11.65 -2.19
N ASN A 76 -31.90 -12.09 -3.13
CA ASN A 76 -30.46 -11.98 -3.02
C ASN A 76 -30.01 -10.62 -3.55
N ARG A 77 -29.36 -9.82 -2.70
CA ARG A 77 -28.75 -8.57 -3.13
C ARG A 77 -27.24 -8.75 -3.28
N THR A 78 -26.73 -8.44 -4.44
CA THR A 78 -25.28 -8.44 -4.69
C THR A 78 -24.70 -7.11 -4.20
N LEU A 79 -23.85 -7.16 -3.20
CA LEU A 79 -23.05 -6.02 -2.75
C LEU A 79 -21.68 -6.11 -3.41
N ILE A 80 -21.20 -4.97 -3.87
CA ILE A 80 -19.82 -4.86 -4.39
C ILE A 80 -18.98 -4.23 -3.29
N ASP A 81 -17.97 -4.96 -2.84
CA ASP A 81 -16.93 -4.47 -1.95
C ASP A 81 -15.64 -4.24 -2.73
N TYR A 82 -14.89 -3.25 -2.34
CA TYR A 82 -13.62 -2.86 -2.95
C TYR A 82 -12.50 -3.01 -1.92
N TYR A 83 -11.42 -3.65 -2.34
CA TYR A 83 -10.19 -3.70 -1.57
C TYR A 83 -9.13 -2.89 -2.30
N LEU A 84 -8.55 -1.92 -1.62
CA LEU A 84 -7.65 -0.92 -2.15
C LEU A 84 -6.22 -1.24 -1.74
N THR A 85 -5.25 -0.93 -2.58
CA THR A 85 -3.85 -0.86 -2.15
C THR A 85 -3.67 0.21 -1.06
N ILE A 86 -2.62 0.10 -0.27
CA ILE A 86 -2.30 1.12 0.75
C ILE A 86 -2.07 2.48 0.09
N ASP A 87 -1.46 2.51 -1.10
CA ASP A 87 -1.20 3.75 -1.83
C ASP A 87 -2.49 4.45 -2.23
N MET A 88 -3.42 3.75 -2.89
CA MET A 88 -4.74 4.31 -3.20
C MET A 88 -5.47 4.78 -1.93
N ALA A 89 -5.41 4.02 -0.85
CA ALA A 89 -6.04 4.41 0.42
C ALA A 89 -5.44 5.70 1.01
N LYS A 90 -4.12 5.90 0.92
CA LYS A 90 -3.44 7.14 1.33
C LYS A 90 -3.88 8.33 0.48
N GLU A 91 -3.96 8.16 -0.84
CA GLU A 91 -4.43 9.20 -1.75
C GLU A 91 -5.86 9.63 -1.46
N LEU A 92 -6.77 8.67 -1.25
CA LEU A 92 -8.14 8.96 -0.86
C LEU A 92 -8.23 9.74 0.45
N CYS A 93 -7.39 9.41 1.44
CA CYS A 93 -7.29 10.17 2.69
C CYS A 93 -6.80 11.61 2.48
N MET A 94 -5.94 11.84 1.48
CA MET A 94 -5.49 13.20 1.14
C MET A 94 -6.61 14.02 0.50
N VAL A 95 -7.34 13.38 -0.40
CA VAL A 95 -8.43 14.02 -1.15
C VAL A 95 -9.59 14.45 -0.24
N GLU A 96 -9.90 13.68 0.79
CA GLU A 96 -10.95 14.04 1.76
C GLU A 96 -10.57 15.25 2.61
N ASN A 97 -9.29 15.60 2.70
CA ASN A 97 -8.74 16.80 3.31
C ASN A 97 -9.34 17.16 4.70
N ASN A 98 -9.62 16.13 5.50
CA ASN A 98 -10.11 16.29 6.86
C ASN A 98 -9.10 15.75 7.88
N GLU A 99 -9.29 16.07 9.15
CA GLU A 99 -8.37 15.65 10.22
C GLU A 99 -8.29 14.12 10.36
N THR A 100 -9.41 13.44 10.18
CA THR A 100 -9.48 11.98 10.23
C THR A 100 -8.67 11.35 9.08
N GLY A 101 -8.83 11.85 7.86
CA GLY A 101 -8.02 11.42 6.71
C GLY A 101 -6.52 11.62 6.95
N ARG A 102 -6.13 12.75 7.56
CA ARG A 102 -4.73 13.00 7.94
C ARG A 102 -4.20 11.97 8.95
N LYS A 103 -5.00 11.60 9.97
CA LYS A 103 -4.62 10.58 10.97
C LYS A 103 -4.48 9.20 10.34
N ILE A 104 -5.43 8.80 9.49
CA ILE A 104 -5.42 7.51 8.79
C ILE A 104 -4.24 7.42 7.84
N ARG A 105 -3.95 8.48 7.07
CA ARG A 105 -2.79 8.51 6.19
C ARG A 105 -1.47 8.35 6.94
N LYS A 106 -1.29 9.02 8.07
CA LYS A 106 -0.11 8.84 8.91
C LYS A 106 0.02 7.40 9.39
N TYR A 107 -1.09 6.80 9.81
CA TYR A 107 -1.13 5.40 10.22
C TYR A 107 -0.66 4.47 9.10
N PHE A 108 -1.15 4.64 7.86
CA PHE A 108 -0.69 3.83 6.73
C PHE A 108 0.80 3.99 6.44
N ILE A 109 1.34 5.21 6.52
CA ILE A 109 2.77 5.46 6.36
C ILE A 109 3.60 4.71 7.42
N GLU A 110 3.15 4.72 8.67
CA GLU A 110 3.81 3.98 9.76
C GLU A 110 3.75 2.47 9.56
N VAL A 111 2.59 1.96 9.12
CA VAL A 111 2.40 0.55 8.79
C VAL A 111 3.38 0.12 7.70
N GLU A 112 3.44 0.84 6.58
CA GLU A 112 4.38 0.53 5.49
C GLU A 112 5.83 0.56 5.96
N LYS A 113 6.20 1.53 6.77
CA LYS A 113 7.55 1.62 7.33
C LYS A 113 7.89 0.38 8.15
N ARG A 114 6.99 -0.06 9.04
CA ARG A 114 7.16 -1.28 9.83
C ARG A 114 7.30 -2.53 8.95
N TYR A 115 6.44 -2.71 7.96
CA TYR A 115 6.53 -3.85 7.03
C TYR A 115 7.83 -3.82 6.23
N ARG A 116 8.28 -2.66 5.78
CA ARG A 116 9.56 -2.50 5.07
C ARG A 116 10.75 -2.83 5.97
N GLU A 117 10.73 -2.43 7.23
CA GLU A 117 11.75 -2.77 8.20
C GLU A 117 11.81 -4.29 8.43
N ILE A 118 10.66 -4.96 8.59
CA ILE A 118 10.58 -6.42 8.75
C ILE A 118 11.16 -7.15 7.53
N ILE A 119 10.81 -6.73 6.32
CA ILE A 119 11.30 -7.34 5.08
C ILE A 119 12.82 -7.17 4.93
N ASN A 120 13.35 -6.02 5.36
CA ASN A 120 14.78 -5.70 5.27
C ASN A 120 15.60 -6.24 6.44
N THR A 121 14.97 -6.79 7.48
CA THR A 121 15.68 -7.41 8.60
C THR A 121 16.16 -8.80 8.20
N PRO A 122 17.46 -9.10 8.28
CA PRO A 122 17.97 -10.41 7.94
C PRO A 122 17.42 -11.47 8.90
N THR A 123 16.75 -12.49 8.35
CA THR A 123 16.11 -13.57 9.13
C THR A 123 17.04 -14.74 9.35
N ASN A 124 18.13 -14.82 8.58
CA ASN A 124 19.15 -15.89 8.68
C ASN A 124 20.54 -15.36 8.29
N ILE A 125 21.56 -16.19 8.52
CA ILE A 125 22.96 -15.82 8.24
C ILE A 125 23.21 -15.47 6.77
N PHE A 126 22.53 -16.13 5.83
CA PHE A 126 22.68 -15.86 4.40
C PHE A 126 22.12 -14.51 4.01
N ASP A 127 20.97 -14.11 4.57
CA ASP A 127 20.39 -12.78 4.35
C ASP A 127 21.29 -11.70 4.93
N PHE A 128 21.87 -11.93 6.11
CA PHE A 128 22.85 -11.04 6.71
C PHE A 128 24.09 -10.88 5.83
N MET A 129 24.64 -11.99 5.33
CA MET A 129 25.80 -11.96 4.43
C MET A 129 25.50 -11.23 3.12
N ARG A 130 24.32 -11.44 2.54
CA ARG A 130 23.87 -10.76 1.33
C ARG A 130 23.75 -9.25 1.54
N LEU A 131 23.19 -8.81 2.65
CA LEU A 131 23.09 -7.39 2.99
C LEU A 131 24.46 -6.78 3.21
N ALA A 132 25.35 -7.45 3.91
CA ALA A 132 26.72 -7.02 4.11
C ALA A 132 27.48 -6.86 2.79
N LEU A 133 27.37 -7.83 1.87
CA LEU A 133 27.96 -7.76 0.53
C LEU A 133 27.42 -6.58 -0.29
N ASN A 134 26.12 -6.34 -0.24
CA ASN A 134 25.51 -5.20 -0.93
C ASN A 134 26.00 -3.86 -0.39
N GLN A 135 26.19 -3.75 0.93
CA GLN A 135 26.78 -2.55 1.55
C GLN A 135 28.23 -2.34 1.12
N ILE A 136 29.05 -3.39 1.12
CA ILE A 136 30.45 -3.34 0.66
C ILE A 136 30.52 -2.89 -0.80
N ASN A 137 29.70 -3.46 -1.67
CA ASN A 137 29.65 -3.10 -3.09
C ASN A 137 29.25 -1.63 -3.30
N SER A 138 28.28 -1.14 -2.54
CA SER A 138 27.84 0.27 -2.56
C SER A 138 28.98 1.21 -2.11
N LEU A 139 29.71 0.85 -1.05
CA LEU A 139 30.88 1.63 -0.58
C LEU A 139 32.01 1.63 -1.58
N ASN A 140 32.28 0.50 -2.21
CA ASN A 140 33.32 0.39 -3.26
C ASN A 140 32.97 1.24 -4.48
N SER A 141 31.69 1.24 -4.91
CA SER A 141 31.23 2.10 -6.01
C SER A 141 31.45 3.58 -5.68
N LYS A 142 31.02 4.04 -4.48
CA LYS A 142 31.26 5.42 -4.03
C LYS A 142 32.73 5.79 -3.96
N LYS A 143 33.58 4.86 -3.49
CA LYS A 143 35.04 5.06 -3.45
C LYS A 143 35.62 5.24 -4.85
N MET A 144 35.17 4.42 -5.80
CA MET A 144 35.60 4.54 -7.20
C MET A 144 35.19 5.87 -7.83
N ASP A 145 33.99 6.37 -7.55
CA ASP A 145 33.53 7.66 -8.06
C ASP A 145 34.33 8.82 -7.48
N ILE A 146 34.71 8.76 -6.19
CA ILE A 146 35.58 9.76 -5.56
C ILE A 146 36.98 9.74 -6.20
N LEU A 147 37.53 8.55 -6.47
CA LEU A 147 38.82 8.43 -7.09
C LEU A 147 38.84 8.95 -8.54
N LYS A 148 37.76 8.71 -9.30
CA LYS A 148 37.58 9.30 -10.65
C LYS A 148 37.56 10.82 -10.58
N LYS A 149 36.73 11.39 -9.71
CA LYS A 149 36.66 12.86 -9.52
C LYS A 149 38.01 13.46 -9.13
N ARG A 150 38.80 12.81 -8.30
CA ARG A 150 40.16 13.29 -7.94
C ARG A 150 41.13 13.29 -9.13
N LYS A 151 41.07 12.27 -9.99
CA LYS A 151 41.88 12.22 -11.21
C LYS A 151 41.53 13.34 -12.18
N ASP A 152 40.21 13.60 -12.35
CA ASP A 152 39.72 14.67 -13.23
C ASP A 152 40.16 16.06 -12.73
N VAL A 153 40.14 16.30 -11.43
CA VAL A 153 40.61 17.56 -10.84
C VAL A 153 42.13 17.71 -11.00
N HIS A 154 42.90 16.63 -10.83
CA HIS A 154 44.34 16.67 -11.00
C HIS A 154 44.78 16.98 -12.45
N PHE A 155 44.02 16.44 -13.42
CA PHE A 155 44.22 16.72 -14.83
C PHE A 155 43.91 18.17 -15.23
N LEU A 156 42.95 18.81 -14.57
CA LEU A 156 42.59 20.19 -14.79
C LEU A 156 43.59 21.19 -14.19
N CYS A 157 44.32 20.82 -13.14
CA CYS A 157 45.34 21.66 -12.50
C CYS A 157 46.70 21.65 -13.20
N GLN A 158 46.90 20.80 -14.23
CA GLN A 158 48.15 20.73 -15.01
C GLN A 158 48.11 21.46 -16.36
N LYS A 159 47.03 22.21 -16.62
CA LYS A 159 46.90 23.13 -17.75
C LYS A 159 47.04 24.58 -17.29
#